data_5568cb5e114167c840c5ec60bd6c0be9
#
_entry.id   5568cb5e114167c840c5ec60bd6c0be9
#
_cell.length_a   1.000
_cell.length_b   1.000
_cell.length_c   1.000
_cell.angle_alpha   90.00
_cell.angle_beta   90.00
_cell.angle_gamma   90.00
#
_symmetry.space_group_name_H-M   'P 1'
#
loop_
_entity.id
_entity.type
_entity.pdbx_description
1 polymer ?
#
loop_
_entity_poly.entity_id
_entity_poly.type
_entity_poly.pdbx_seq_one_letter_code
_entity_poly.pdbx_strand_id
1 'polypeptide(L)'
;SASARIEVNGLQIMKGVLRLIEIVKNGEAIEYEVALFGELGGFINTLGNKRIEDLDFSAYNHTYNVTNITNSWSNTGGSGYCYPLIDYGNVSTGQYGAAKKDFQYNTFKPALYVKEYIDKIFAGSGYTYESAFFNTPEFKRLIVPNNQAILSSTSNIQLAGSPKVKTYSGNSTSLN
;
A
#
# COMPACT_ATOMS: atom_id res chain seq x y z
N SER A 1 -23.93 10.28 13.43
CA SER A 1 -22.70 10.84 14.01
C SER A 1 -22.60 12.33 13.70
N ALA A 2 -22.12 13.12 14.62
CA ALA A 2 -21.94 14.57 14.49
C ALA A 2 -20.50 14.95 14.87
N SER A 3 -19.96 16.00 14.25
CA SER A 3 -18.68 16.58 14.70
C SER A 3 -18.87 17.21 16.07
N ALA A 4 -17.97 16.95 16.98
CA ALA A 4 -18.02 17.46 18.34
C ALA A 4 -16.62 17.79 18.86
N ARG A 5 -16.57 18.67 19.89
CA ARG A 5 -15.36 19.03 20.59
C ARG A 5 -15.63 19.13 22.09
N ILE A 6 -14.64 18.77 22.88
CA ILE A 6 -14.64 18.99 24.32
C ILE A 6 -13.76 20.19 24.61
N GLU A 7 -14.30 21.15 25.34
CA GLU A 7 -13.57 22.32 25.82
C GLU A 7 -13.63 22.38 27.34
N VAL A 8 -12.52 22.75 27.96
CA VAL A 8 -12.42 23.02 29.39
C VAL A 8 -11.83 24.41 29.57
N ASN A 9 -12.57 25.29 30.22
CA ASN A 9 -12.18 26.69 30.46
C ASN A 9 -11.81 27.45 29.14
N GLY A 10 -12.53 27.16 28.05
CA GLY A 10 -12.29 27.75 26.73
C GLY A 10 -11.10 27.12 25.96
N LEU A 11 -10.43 26.14 26.55
CA LEU A 11 -9.36 25.39 25.87
C LEU A 11 -9.93 24.11 25.27
N GLN A 12 -9.76 23.92 23.97
CA GLN A 12 -10.13 22.67 23.31
C GLN A 12 -9.22 21.53 23.75
N ILE A 13 -9.80 20.53 24.41
CA ILE A 13 -9.09 19.33 24.90
C ILE A 13 -9.15 18.21 23.87
N MET A 14 -10.30 18.06 23.19
CA MET A 14 -10.50 17.00 22.22
C MET A 14 -11.47 17.44 21.13
N LYS A 15 -11.17 17.02 19.90
CA LYS A 15 -12.06 17.14 18.75
C LYS A 15 -12.27 15.78 18.11
N GLY A 16 -13.45 15.52 17.59
CA GLY A 16 -13.74 14.22 17.00
C GLY A 16 -15.18 14.08 16.55
N VAL A 17 -15.65 12.85 16.54
CA VAL A 17 -16.99 12.47 16.11
C VAL A 17 -17.75 11.91 17.29
N LEU A 18 -18.92 12.49 17.57
CA LEU A 18 -19.85 12.05 18.58
C LEU A 18 -20.79 10.99 18.00
N ARG A 19 -20.90 9.89 18.69
CA ARG A 19 -21.87 8.83 18.40
C ARG A 19 -22.83 8.69 19.55
N LEU A 20 -24.12 8.75 19.26
CA LEU A 20 -25.17 8.44 20.21
C LEU A 20 -25.19 6.91 20.42
N ILE A 21 -25.10 6.48 21.69
CA ILE A 21 -25.19 5.08 22.10
C ILE A 21 -26.62 4.77 22.48
N GLU A 22 -27.18 5.53 23.43
CA GLU A 22 -28.48 5.28 23.97
C GLU A 22 -29.19 6.58 24.36
N ILE A 23 -30.53 6.54 24.38
CA ILE A 23 -31.38 7.58 24.88
C ILE A 23 -32.12 7.01 26.06
N VAL A 24 -31.83 7.53 27.23
CA VAL A 24 -32.47 7.10 28.49
C VAL A 24 -33.55 8.11 28.88
N LYS A 25 -34.77 7.65 29.01
CA LYS A 25 -35.87 8.48 29.51
C LYS A 25 -36.15 8.15 30.98
N ASN A 26 -35.91 9.11 31.84
CA ASN A 26 -36.10 8.97 33.26
C ASN A 26 -37.16 9.98 33.74
N GLY A 27 -38.43 9.55 33.75
CA GLY A 27 -39.56 10.42 33.97
C GLY A 27 -39.72 11.45 32.83
N GLU A 28 -39.63 12.76 33.15
CA GLU A 28 -39.67 13.84 32.19
C GLU A 28 -38.29 14.21 31.65
N ALA A 29 -37.21 13.71 32.28
CA ALA A 29 -35.85 13.96 31.83
C ALA A 29 -35.42 13.01 30.69
N ILE A 30 -34.76 13.55 29.69
CA ILE A 30 -34.14 12.78 28.61
C ILE A 30 -32.64 12.94 28.72
N GLU A 31 -31.95 11.82 28.91
CA GLU A 31 -30.50 11.74 28.97
C GLU A 31 -29.97 11.05 27.70
N TYR A 32 -28.85 11.53 27.22
CA TYR A 32 -28.19 10.96 26.05
C TYR A 32 -26.86 10.35 26.47
N GLU A 33 -26.73 9.05 26.32
CA GLU A 33 -25.43 8.41 26.42
C GLU A 33 -24.71 8.52 25.09
N VAL A 34 -23.52 9.13 25.13
CA VAL A 34 -22.75 9.42 23.92
C VAL A 34 -21.30 9.00 24.07
N ALA A 35 -20.69 8.51 23.00
CA ALA A 35 -19.25 8.31 22.92
C ALA A 35 -18.63 9.33 21.96
N LEU A 36 -17.55 9.96 22.42
CA LEU A 36 -16.73 10.83 21.57
C LEU A 36 -15.48 10.08 21.14
N PHE A 37 -15.34 9.91 19.83
CA PHE A 37 -14.15 9.32 19.20
C PHE A 37 -13.28 10.46 18.69
N GLY A 38 -12.01 10.51 19.14
CA GLY A 38 -11.03 11.46 18.63
C GLY A 38 -10.72 11.23 17.15
N GLU A 39 -9.91 12.09 16.55
CA GLU A 39 -9.55 12.02 15.13
C GLU A 39 -8.94 10.66 14.75
N LEU A 40 -8.09 10.09 15.62
CA LEU A 40 -7.54 8.75 15.42
C LEU A 40 -8.64 7.67 15.37
N GLY A 41 -9.65 7.76 16.25
CA GLY A 41 -10.79 6.85 16.23
C GLY A 41 -11.60 6.99 14.93
N GLY A 42 -11.74 8.20 14.42
CA GLY A 42 -12.37 8.47 13.13
C GLY A 42 -11.60 7.82 11.97
N PHE A 43 -10.28 7.96 11.97
CA PHE A 43 -9.40 7.32 10.99
C PHE A 43 -9.54 5.80 10.99
N ILE A 44 -9.40 5.15 12.17
CA ILE A 44 -9.55 3.69 12.31
C ILE A 44 -10.94 3.22 11.85
N ASN A 45 -11.99 3.96 12.21
CA ASN A 45 -13.34 3.61 11.78
C ASN A 45 -13.52 3.73 10.25
N THR A 46 -12.87 4.70 9.61
CA THR A 46 -12.90 4.86 8.15
C THR A 46 -12.12 3.75 7.43
N LEU A 47 -11.02 3.30 8.01
CA LEU A 47 -10.30 2.14 7.50
C LEU A 47 -11.17 0.88 7.58
N GLY A 48 -11.90 0.70 8.69
CA GLY A 48 -12.79 -0.45 8.90
C GLY A 48 -12.08 -1.78 8.65
N ASN A 49 -12.65 -2.59 7.77
CA ASN A 49 -12.10 -3.90 7.38
C ASN A 49 -11.30 -3.87 6.08
N LYS A 50 -10.89 -2.68 5.61
CA LYS A 50 -10.07 -2.57 4.41
C LYS A 50 -8.72 -3.24 4.61
N ARG A 51 -8.23 -3.85 3.54
CA ARG A 51 -6.96 -4.56 3.52
C ARG A 51 -5.99 -3.85 2.57
N ILE A 52 -4.72 -4.18 2.69
CA ILE A 52 -3.68 -3.67 1.76
C ILE A 52 -3.99 -4.04 0.31
N GLU A 53 -4.64 -5.18 0.09
CA GLU A 53 -5.06 -5.64 -1.24
C GLU A 53 -6.17 -4.80 -1.88
N ASP A 54 -6.88 -3.99 -1.09
CA ASP A 54 -7.93 -3.09 -1.58
C ASP A 54 -7.36 -1.76 -2.10
N LEU A 55 -6.06 -1.52 -1.93
CA LEU A 55 -5.40 -0.32 -2.41
C LEU A 55 -5.25 -0.36 -3.94
N ASP A 56 -5.59 0.74 -4.58
CA ASP A 56 -5.46 0.87 -6.03
C ASP A 56 -4.05 1.31 -6.44
N PHE A 57 -3.31 0.41 -7.06
CA PHE A 57 -2.00 0.66 -7.66
C PHE A 57 -2.04 0.60 -9.20
N SER A 58 -3.21 0.68 -9.81
CA SER A 58 -3.39 0.59 -11.27
C SER A 58 -2.59 1.62 -12.07
N ALA A 59 -2.30 2.78 -11.46
CA ALA A 59 -1.45 3.81 -12.06
C ALA A 59 -0.01 3.33 -12.35
N TYR A 60 0.44 2.25 -11.71
CA TYR A 60 1.77 1.66 -11.91
C TYR A 60 1.76 0.43 -12.83
N ASN A 61 0.61 0.12 -13.42
CA ASN A 61 0.53 -0.95 -14.40
C ASN A 61 1.38 -0.61 -15.63
N HIS A 62 2.22 -1.53 -16.04
CA HIS A 62 3.12 -1.33 -17.16
C HIS A 62 3.46 -2.64 -17.86
N THR A 63 4.02 -2.57 -19.05
CA THR A 63 4.51 -3.73 -19.78
C THR A 63 5.79 -4.25 -19.14
N TYR A 64 5.86 -5.56 -18.95
CA TYR A 64 7.05 -6.22 -18.44
C TYR A 64 8.12 -6.36 -19.53
N ASN A 65 9.09 -5.49 -19.52
CA ASN A 65 10.19 -5.47 -20.47
C ASN A 65 11.44 -4.83 -19.86
N VAL A 66 12.57 -5.01 -20.55
CA VAL A 66 13.88 -4.50 -20.11
C VAL A 66 13.85 -2.99 -19.87
N THR A 67 13.19 -2.24 -20.75
CA THR A 67 13.13 -0.77 -20.65
C THR A 67 12.46 -0.31 -19.37
N ASN A 68 11.30 -0.87 -19.03
CA ASN A 68 10.60 -0.50 -17.78
C ASN A 68 11.34 -0.97 -16.54
N ILE A 69 12.02 -2.11 -16.61
CA ILE A 69 12.87 -2.59 -15.53
C ILE A 69 14.02 -1.61 -15.28
N THR A 70 14.78 -1.26 -16.30
CA THR A 70 15.95 -0.36 -16.17
C THR A 70 15.53 1.07 -15.79
N ASN A 71 14.44 1.57 -16.35
CA ASN A 71 13.91 2.89 -16.00
C ASN A 71 13.50 2.97 -14.52
N SER A 72 12.99 1.87 -13.95
CA SER A 72 12.58 1.84 -12.54
C SER A 72 13.75 2.03 -11.56
N TRP A 73 14.98 1.76 -11.98
CA TRP A 73 16.17 1.92 -11.13
C TRP A 73 16.49 3.37 -10.83
N SER A 74 15.96 4.30 -11.61
CA SER A 74 16.04 5.74 -11.32
C SER A 74 15.00 6.22 -10.30
N ASN A 75 14.01 5.39 -9.95
CA ASN A 75 13.00 5.71 -8.95
C ASN A 75 13.58 5.53 -7.55
N THR A 76 14.15 6.59 -6.98
CA THR A 76 14.83 6.51 -5.68
C THR A 76 14.13 7.25 -4.55
N GLY A 77 13.02 7.89 -4.84
CA GLY A 77 12.38 8.82 -3.92
C GLY A 77 11.24 8.28 -3.05
N GLY A 78 11.03 6.96 -3.00
CA GLY A 78 9.90 6.35 -2.27
C GLY A 78 8.58 6.52 -3.01
N SER A 79 8.61 6.74 -4.32
CA SER A 79 7.46 6.90 -5.18
C SER A 79 7.48 5.86 -6.30
N GLY A 80 6.33 5.23 -6.53
CA GLY A 80 6.14 4.26 -7.60
C GLY A 80 6.68 2.88 -7.28
N TYR A 81 7.32 2.28 -8.28
CA TYR A 81 7.85 0.92 -8.21
C TYR A 81 9.32 0.87 -8.61
N CYS A 82 9.99 -0.21 -8.21
CA CYS A 82 11.32 -0.55 -8.69
C CYS A 82 11.43 -2.06 -8.93
N TYR A 83 12.44 -2.47 -9.70
CA TYR A 83 12.81 -3.86 -9.88
C TYR A 83 14.14 -4.12 -9.15
N PRO A 84 14.09 -4.48 -7.86
CA PRO A 84 15.31 -4.69 -7.07
C PRO A 84 16.02 -5.96 -7.52
N LEU A 85 17.35 -5.96 -7.40
CA LEU A 85 18.16 -7.15 -7.61
C LEU A 85 18.05 -8.05 -6.37
N ILE A 86 17.07 -8.93 -6.39
CA ILE A 86 16.83 -9.93 -5.32
C ILE A 86 16.94 -11.31 -5.91
N ASP A 87 17.68 -12.21 -5.24
CA ASP A 87 17.68 -13.63 -5.57
C ASP A 87 16.44 -14.30 -5.01
N TYR A 88 15.52 -14.67 -5.87
CA TYR A 88 14.31 -15.41 -5.53
C TYR A 88 14.49 -16.93 -5.56
N GLY A 89 15.74 -17.42 -5.47
CA GLY A 89 16.07 -18.83 -5.58
C GLY A 89 16.26 -19.33 -7.02
N ASN A 90 16.13 -18.44 -8.00
CA ASN A 90 16.30 -18.80 -9.40
C ASN A 90 17.77 -18.77 -9.84
N VAL A 91 18.61 -18.07 -9.07
CA VAL A 91 20.03 -17.86 -9.38
C VAL A 91 20.89 -19.05 -8.95
N SER A 92 20.45 -19.82 -7.95
CA SER A 92 21.24 -20.90 -7.33
C SER A 92 21.10 -22.27 -7.98
N THR A 93 20.19 -22.46 -8.91
CA THR A 93 19.84 -23.81 -9.43
C THR A 93 20.73 -24.34 -10.56
N GLY A 94 21.97 -23.87 -10.66
CA GLY A 94 22.92 -24.44 -11.62
C GLY A 94 22.59 -24.18 -13.10
N GLN A 95 21.60 -23.42 -13.40
CA GLN A 95 21.24 -23.00 -14.77
C GLN A 95 22.22 -21.99 -15.34
N TYR A 96 23.17 -21.57 -14.54
CA TYR A 96 24.29 -20.78 -15.01
C TYR A 96 25.33 -21.75 -15.53
N GLY A 97 25.39 -21.87 -16.85
CA GLY A 97 26.53 -22.53 -17.49
C GLY A 97 27.82 -21.94 -16.94
N ALA A 98 28.88 -22.74 -16.87
CA ALA A 98 30.14 -22.44 -16.18
C ALA A 98 30.82 -21.10 -16.58
N ALA A 99 30.25 -20.33 -17.50
CA ALA A 99 30.87 -19.15 -18.08
C ALA A 99 30.18 -17.80 -17.74
N LYS A 100 28.87 -17.75 -17.45
CA LYS A 100 28.19 -16.46 -17.20
C LYS A 100 26.98 -16.62 -16.28
N LYS A 101 27.07 -16.01 -15.13
CA LYS A 101 25.96 -15.85 -14.17
C LYS A 101 25.31 -14.51 -14.41
N ASP A 102 24.64 -14.34 -15.53
CA ASP A 102 23.96 -13.09 -15.84
C ASP A 102 22.53 -13.16 -15.32
N PHE A 103 22.11 -12.13 -14.58
CA PHE A 103 20.72 -11.97 -14.22
C PHE A 103 19.92 -11.68 -15.48
N GLN A 104 19.00 -12.56 -15.81
CA GLN A 104 18.10 -12.32 -16.92
C GLN A 104 16.96 -11.42 -16.49
N TYR A 105 16.50 -10.53 -17.36
CA TYR A 105 15.44 -9.56 -17.02
C TYR A 105 14.15 -10.25 -16.54
N ASN A 106 13.86 -11.47 -17.04
CA ASN A 106 12.69 -12.26 -16.64
C ASN A 106 12.77 -12.82 -15.21
N THR A 107 13.88 -12.65 -14.51
CA THR A 107 14.03 -13.01 -13.10
C THR A 107 13.72 -11.84 -12.15
N PHE A 108 13.72 -10.62 -12.65
CA PHE A 108 13.39 -9.46 -11.84
C PHE A 108 11.89 -9.42 -11.55
N LYS A 109 11.54 -9.06 -10.31
CA LYS A 109 10.16 -8.87 -9.90
C LYS A 109 9.96 -7.45 -9.39
N PRO A 110 8.80 -6.83 -9.67
CA PRO A 110 8.53 -5.48 -9.21
C PRO A 110 8.34 -5.45 -7.70
N ALA A 111 8.77 -4.35 -7.11
CA ALA A 111 8.52 -4.00 -5.72
C ALA A 111 7.90 -2.61 -5.66
N LEU A 112 6.99 -2.37 -4.73
CA LEU A 112 6.45 -1.05 -4.43
C LEU A 112 7.15 -0.46 -3.22
N TYR A 113 7.33 0.86 -3.22
CA TYR A 113 7.83 1.55 -2.04
C TYR A 113 6.82 1.53 -0.90
N VAL A 114 7.29 1.32 0.34
CA VAL A 114 6.43 1.32 1.55
C VAL A 114 5.68 2.64 1.68
N LYS A 115 6.31 3.75 1.31
CA LYS A 115 5.68 5.06 1.36
C LYS A 115 4.42 5.15 0.50
N GLU A 116 4.38 4.49 -0.65
CA GLU A 116 3.22 4.43 -1.53
C GLU A 116 2.00 3.80 -0.84
N TYR A 117 2.23 2.75 -0.06
CA TYR A 117 1.14 2.13 0.71
C TYR A 117 0.58 3.11 1.74
N ILE A 118 1.46 3.80 2.47
CA ILE A 118 1.05 4.77 3.47
C ILE A 118 0.28 5.93 2.82
N ASP A 119 0.82 6.51 1.74
CA ASP A 119 0.17 7.61 1.03
C ASP A 119 -1.24 7.22 0.56
N LYS A 120 -1.40 6.02 0.00
CA LYS A 120 -2.70 5.53 -0.46
C LYS A 120 -3.66 5.20 0.66
N ILE A 121 -3.19 4.68 1.80
CA ILE A 121 -4.02 4.44 2.99
C ILE A 121 -4.62 5.75 3.49
N PHE A 122 -3.79 6.78 3.64
CA PHE A 122 -4.25 8.08 4.10
C PHE A 122 -5.16 8.76 3.07
N ALA A 123 -4.77 8.80 1.81
CA ALA A 123 -5.60 9.35 0.74
C ALA A 123 -6.97 8.66 0.63
N GLY A 124 -6.98 7.33 0.70
CA GLY A 124 -8.20 6.52 0.63
C GLY A 124 -9.11 6.64 1.86
N SER A 125 -8.58 7.15 2.98
CA SER A 125 -9.35 7.41 4.20
C SER A 125 -9.85 8.86 4.30
N GLY A 126 -9.39 9.75 3.40
CA GLY A 126 -9.70 11.19 3.45
C GLY A 126 -8.92 11.95 4.54
N TYR A 127 -7.88 11.32 5.09
CA TYR A 127 -6.99 11.94 6.08
C TYR A 127 -5.65 12.29 5.43
N THR A 128 -4.99 13.29 6.00
CA THR A 128 -3.61 13.65 5.68
C THR A 128 -2.72 13.37 6.88
N TYR A 129 -1.44 13.16 6.64
CA TYR A 129 -0.46 13.02 7.71
C TYR A 129 0.74 13.92 7.47
N GLU A 130 1.41 14.29 8.53
CA GLU A 130 2.71 14.94 8.52
C GLU A 130 3.69 14.13 9.34
N SER A 131 4.83 13.77 8.76
CA SER A 131 5.85 12.97 9.43
C SER A 131 7.23 13.27 8.86
N ALA A 132 8.11 13.77 9.71
CA ALA A 132 9.52 13.92 9.36
C ALA A 132 10.16 12.56 9.07
N PHE A 133 9.81 11.52 9.83
CA PHE A 133 10.33 10.15 9.67
C PHE A 133 10.02 9.55 8.29
N PHE A 134 8.77 9.66 7.81
CA PHE A 134 8.40 9.14 6.50
C PHE A 134 9.02 9.90 5.33
N ASN A 135 9.60 11.06 5.62
CA ASN A 135 10.32 11.87 4.64
C ASN A 135 11.84 11.64 4.65
N THR A 136 12.35 10.81 5.57
CA THR A 136 13.78 10.47 5.59
C THR A 136 14.19 9.65 4.36
N PRO A 137 15.44 9.78 3.88
CA PRO A 137 15.95 8.97 2.78
C PRO A 137 15.91 7.47 3.08
N GLU A 138 16.13 7.08 4.33
CA GLU A 138 16.11 5.70 4.80
C GLU A 138 14.71 5.09 4.64
N PHE A 139 13.68 5.81 5.12
CA PHE A 139 12.29 5.33 4.99
C PHE A 139 11.85 5.24 3.53
N LYS A 140 12.19 6.24 2.72
CA LYS A 140 11.84 6.28 1.30
C LYS A 140 12.46 5.16 0.46
N ARG A 141 13.49 4.49 0.97
CA ARG A 141 14.12 3.32 0.31
C ARG A 141 13.48 1.99 0.67
N LEU A 142 12.59 1.95 1.65
CA LEU A 142 11.91 0.71 2.01
C LEU A 142 10.98 0.25 0.90
N ILE A 143 11.10 -1.02 0.54
CA ILE A 143 10.32 -1.65 -0.52
C ILE A 143 9.61 -2.91 -0.03
N VAL A 144 8.48 -3.23 -0.65
CA VAL A 144 7.76 -4.48 -0.49
C VAL A 144 7.94 -5.29 -1.76
N PRO A 145 8.78 -6.35 -1.75
CA PRO A 145 9.02 -7.17 -2.93
C PRO A 145 7.82 -8.06 -3.25
N ASN A 146 7.66 -8.39 -4.54
CA ASN A 146 6.65 -9.33 -4.99
C ASN A 146 7.17 -10.78 -4.87
N ASN A 147 6.43 -11.62 -4.16
CA ASN A 147 6.76 -13.04 -3.94
C ASN A 147 6.06 -14.00 -4.91
N GLN A 148 5.37 -13.54 -5.93
CA GLN A 148 4.73 -14.44 -6.89
C GLN A 148 5.78 -15.29 -7.62
N ALA A 149 5.43 -16.55 -7.89
CA ALA A 149 6.37 -17.52 -8.41
C ALA A 149 6.91 -17.16 -9.82
N ILE A 150 6.02 -16.73 -10.73
CA ILE A 150 6.38 -16.43 -12.13
C ILE A 150 5.64 -15.16 -12.60
N LEU A 151 6.38 -14.29 -13.30
CA LEU A 151 5.83 -13.19 -14.06
C LEU A 151 5.98 -13.52 -15.55
N SER A 152 4.90 -13.40 -16.33
CA SER A 152 4.98 -13.66 -17.77
C SER A 152 5.32 -12.38 -18.52
N SER A 153 6.19 -12.50 -19.54
CA SER A 153 6.68 -11.37 -20.34
C SER A 153 5.64 -10.71 -21.25
N THR A 154 4.48 -11.33 -21.43
CA THR A 154 3.41 -10.84 -22.33
C THR A 154 2.27 -10.15 -21.61
N SER A 155 2.33 -10.07 -20.28
CA SER A 155 1.24 -9.52 -19.48
C SER A 155 1.60 -8.15 -18.94
N ASN A 156 0.63 -7.25 -18.96
CA ASN A 156 0.72 -6.04 -18.14
C ASN A 156 0.82 -6.48 -16.68
N ILE A 157 1.88 -6.07 -16.01
CA ILE A 157 2.02 -6.32 -14.58
C ILE A 157 1.04 -5.40 -13.87
N GLN A 158 0.03 -6.03 -13.28
CA GLN A 158 -0.89 -5.35 -12.41
C GLN A 158 -0.28 -5.37 -11.01
N LEU A 159 0.27 -4.23 -10.58
CA LEU A 159 0.72 -4.01 -9.21
C LEU A 159 -0.48 -3.70 -8.33
N ALA A 160 -1.46 -4.61 -8.32
CA ALA A 160 -2.58 -4.49 -7.40
C ALA A 160 -2.19 -5.08 -6.05
N GLY A 161 -2.61 -4.46 -4.99
CA GLY A 161 -2.58 -5.03 -3.65
C GLY A 161 -3.49 -6.23 -3.46
N SER A 162 -4.08 -6.77 -4.52
CA SER A 162 -4.98 -7.90 -4.44
C SER A 162 -4.31 -9.19 -4.89
N PRO A 163 -4.29 -10.25 -4.06
CA PRO A 163 -3.88 -11.59 -4.44
C PRO A 163 -4.93 -12.31 -5.30
N LYS A 164 -5.80 -11.58 -6.00
CA LYS A 164 -6.66 -12.21 -6.99
C LYS A 164 -5.75 -12.77 -8.07
N VAL A 165 -5.55 -14.07 -8.00
CA VAL A 165 -4.95 -14.90 -9.05
C VAL A 165 -5.75 -14.64 -10.33
N LYS A 166 -5.36 -13.63 -11.10
CA LYS A 166 -5.73 -13.58 -12.50
C LYS A 166 -4.81 -14.57 -13.18
N THR A 167 -5.33 -15.71 -13.53
CA THR A 167 -4.71 -16.63 -14.48
C THR A 167 -4.49 -15.86 -15.78
N TYR A 168 -3.28 -15.43 -16.00
CA TYR A 168 -2.87 -14.88 -17.28
C TYR A 168 -2.59 -16.06 -18.20
N SER A 169 -3.58 -16.40 -19.04
CA SER A 169 -3.35 -17.27 -20.17
C SER A 169 -2.62 -16.48 -21.26
N GLY A 170 -1.32 -16.39 -21.15
CA GLY A 170 -0.46 -15.87 -22.20
C GLY A 170 0.31 -17.04 -22.81
N ASN A 171 0.21 -17.23 -24.11
CA ASN A 171 1.06 -18.15 -24.85
C ASN A 171 2.51 -17.82 -24.56
N SER A 172 3.22 -18.78 -24.00
CA SER A 172 4.67 -18.73 -23.88
C SER A 172 5.27 -18.80 -25.28
N THR A 173 5.52 -17.66 -25.91
CA THR A 173 6.47 -17.62 -27.00
C THR A 173 7.84 -17.62 -26.37
N SER A 174 8.52 -18.76 -26.46
CA SER A 174 9.95 -18.88 -26.21
C SER A 174 10.67 -17.86 -27.09
N LEU A 175 11.34 -16.90 -26.48
CA LEU A 175 12.31 -16.07 -27.16
C LEU A 175 13.59 -16.91 -27.29
N ASN A 176 13.90 -17.31 -28.52
CA ASN A 176 15.23 -17.76 -28.92
C ASN A 176 16.25 -16.62 -28.83
#